data_4dc41c9c964cc77320b6a96d308639ae
#
_entry.id   4dc41c9c964cc77320b6a96d308639ae
#
_cell.length_a   1.000
_cell.length_b   1.000
_cell.length_c   1.000
_cell.angle_alpha   90.00
_cell.angle_beta   90.00
_cell.angle_gamma   90.00
#
_symmetry.space_group_name_H-M   'P 1'
#
loop_
_entity.id
_entity.type
_entity.pdbx_description
1 polymer ?
#
loop_
_entity_poly.entity_id
_entity_poly.type
_entity_poly.pdbx_seq_one_letter_code
_entity_poly.pdbx_strand_id
1 'polypeptide(L)'
;MLFGCVFCFCCFVFFFLLLLCFCLCFLVVVVVIVSCSCPIHNDPPKFEDLATDREPLFTGIKVIDLIEPYTKGGKIGLFGGAGVGKTVLIQELINNIAVGYEGISVFAGVGERTREGNDLLREMLESNIIRYGEKFMHNMEEGGWDLSLVDMKELEESKATFVFGQMNEPPGARARVALSGLTIAEYYRDGDLSDPTGGRDILFFVDNIFRFTQAGSEVSALLGRMPSAVGYQPTLATEMGLMQERITSTKRGSITSVQAVYVPADDLTDPAPATTFAHLDATTVLNRKIAQKGIYPAVDPLDSTSRILDPTIIGEEHYNTAQRVINILARYRELQDIIAILGLDELSEDDKLVVSRARRVERFLSQPFHVAEQFTGLKGVFVDIKDTIKGFNMILDGEVDKYSENAFNLVGTIEDAIAKGEAELTKA
;
A
#
# COMPACT_ATOMS: atom_id res chain seq x y z
N MET A 1 -5.51 -43.12 18.12
CA MET A 1 -6.83 -43.16 17.47
C MET A 1 -7.57 -41.86 17.81
N LEU A 2 -7.27 -40.78 17.11
CA LEU A 2 -8.02 -39.50 17.09
C LEU A 2 -7.45 -38.64 15.96
N PHE A 3 -7.49 -39.18 14.74
CA PHE A 3 -7.12 -38.49 13.49
C PHE A 3 -8.36 -38.30 12.62
N GLY A 4 -9.38 -37.71 13.17
CA GLY A 4 -10.64 -37.71 12.43
C GLY A 4 -11.53 -36.46 12.54
N CYS A 5 -11.07 -35.30 13.04
CA CYS A 5 -12.04 -34.22 13.28
C CYS A 5 -11.63 -32.81 12.82
N VAL A 6 -10.45 -32.59 12.31
CA VAL A 6 -9.99 -31.26 11.89
C VAL A 6 -10.21 -31.00 10.40
N PHE A 7 -10.31 -32.03 9.60
CA PHE A 7 -10.63 -31.91 8.15
C PHE A 7 -12.08 -31.43 7.90
N CYS A 8 -12.92 -31.45 8.94
CA CYS A 8 -14.36 -31.27 8.78
C CYS A 8 -14.85 -29.84 8.86
N PHE A 9 -14.10 -28.90 9.45
CA PHE A 9 -14.67 -27.56 9.65
C PHE A 9 -14.45 -26.64 8.44
N CYS A 10 -13.31 -26.65 7.79
CA CYS A 10 -13.12 -25.93 6.52
C CYS A 10 -13.81 -26.67 5.36
N CYS A 11 -13.73 -27.99 5.28
CA CYS A 11 -14.48 -28.75 4.28
C CYS A 11 -15.99 -28.78 4.56
N PHE A 12 -16.45 -28.69 5.82
CA PHE A 12 -17.88 -28.64 6.14
C PHE A 12 -18.48 -27.25 5.83
N VAL A 13 -17.74 -26.18 6.03
CA VAL A 13 -18.16 -24.85 5.56
C VAL A 13 -18.14 -24.79 4.04
N PHE A 14 -17.16 -25.40 3.38
CA PHE A 14 -17.11 -25.50 1.92
C PHE A 14 -18.22 -26.42 1.35
N PHE A 15 -18.50 -27.54 1.98
CA PHE A 15 -19.54 -28.49 1.53
C PHE A 15 -20.96 -28.02 1.92
N PHE A 16 -21.13 -27.34 3.04
CA PHE A 16 -22.42 -26.76 3.44
C PHE A 16 -22.73 -25.47 2.66
N LEU A 17 -21.73 -24.68 2.28
CA LEU A 17 -21.87 -23.57 1.34
C LEU A 17 -22.16 -24.04 -0.09
N LEU A 18 -21.63 -25.18 -0.52
CA LEU A 18 -21.96 -25.79 -1.83
C LEU A 18 -23.39 -26.35 -1.87
N LEU A 19 -23.97 -26.79 -0.77
CA LEU A 19 -25.33 -27.31 -0.67
C LEU A 19 -26.39 -26.21 -0.43
N LEU A 20 -25.99 -25.04 0.13
CA LEU A 20 -26.89 -23.89 0.36
C LEU A 20 -26.77 -22.78 -0.68
N CYS A 21 -25.74 -22.80 -1.53
CA CYS A 21 -25.50 -21.81 -2.57
C CYS A 21 -25.90 -22.30 -3.97
N PHE A 22 -27.17 -22.63 -4.17
CA PHE A 22 -27.80 -22.48 -5.49
C PHE A 22 -28.21 -21.00 -5.76
N CYS A 23 -27.75 -20.08 -4.93
CA CYS A 23 -27.88 -18.63 -5.12
C CYS A 23 -26.51 -17.96 -4.96
N LEU A 24 -25.84 -17.76 -6.10
CA LEU A 24 -24.91 -16.65 -6.42
C LEU A 24 -24.15 -16.01 -5.25
N CYS A 25 -23.08 -16.65 -4.77
CA CYS A 25 -22.03 -15.96 -4.04
C CYS A 25 -20.69 -16.48 -4.50
N PHE A 26 -20.01 -15.72 -5.36
CA PHE A 26 -18.64 -15.97 -5.74
C PHE A 26 -17.71 -15.53 -4.60
N LEU A 27 -17.39 -16.45 -3.69
CA LEU A 27 -16.22 -16.30 -2.85
C LEU A 27 -15.03 -16.78 -3.66
N VAL A 28 -14.32 -15.86 -4.31
CA VAL A 28 -13.02 -16.21 -4.93
C VAL A 28 -12.01 -16.26 -3.80
N VAL A 29 -11.89 -17.41 -3.17
CA VAL A 29 -10.78 -17.71 -2.28
C VAL A 29 -9.67 -18.26 -3.17
N VAL A 30 -8.65 -17.45 -3.43
CA VAL A 30 -7.37 -17.97 -3.92
C VAL A 30 -6.74 -18.71 -2.75
N VAL A 31 -6.96 -20.00 -2.69
CA VAL A 31 -6.45 -20.86 -1.62
C VAL A 31 -5.01 -21.22 -1.96
N VAL A 32 -4.07 -20.52 -1.34
CA VAL A 32 -2.81 -21.20 -1.00
C VAL A 32 -3.22 -22.31 -0.04
N ILE A 33 -2.97 -23.58 -0.38
CA ILE A 33 -3.27 -24.70 0.50
C ILE A 33 -2.29 -24.63 1.67
N VAL A 34 -2.64 -23.82 2.65
CA VAL A 34 -1.99 -23.83 3.96
C VAL A 34 -2.64 -24.99 4.71
N SER A 35 -1.94 -26.09 4.85
CA SER A 35 -2.39 -27.27 5.62
C SER A 35 -2.37 -27.01 7.14
N CYS A 36 -2.46 -25.75 7.57
CA CYS A 36 -2.43 -25.34 8.97
C CYS A 36 -3.82 -24.86 9.41
N SER A 37 -4.27 -25.32 10.57
CA SER A 37 -5.50 -24.88 11.22
C SER A 37 -5.15 -23.83 12.27
N CYS A 38 -5.23 -22.55 11.90
CA CYS A 38 -4.98 -21.43 12.81
C CYS A 38 -6.29 -20.69 13.12
N PRO A 39 -6.54 -20.28 14.38
CA PRO A 39 -7.69 -19.46 14.70
C PRO A 39 -7.54 -18.05 14.12
N ILE A 40 -8.63 -17.48 13.59
CA ILE A 40 -8.62 -16.10 13.08
C ILE A 40 -8.62 -15.05 14.18
N HIS A 41 -9.02 -15.42 15.39
CA HIS A 41 -8.99 -14.59 16.60
C HIS A 41 -7.79 -14.99 17.45
N ASN A 42 -6.61 -14.54 17.04
CA ASN A 42 -5.37 -14.70 17.80
C ASN A 42 -5.13 -13.50 18.72
N ASP A 43 -4.46 -13.76 19.83
CA ASP A 43 -3.91 -12.68 20.64
C ASP A 43 -2.68 -12.07 19.96
N PRO A 44 -2.36 -10.79 20.22
CA PRO A 44 -1.11 -10.17 19.79
C PRO A 44 0.12 -10.96 20.26
N PRO A 45 1.26 -10.89 19.55
CA PRO A 45 2.51 -11.51 19.98
C PRO A 45 2.91 -11.04 21.39
N LYS A 46 3.52 -11.94 22.15
CA LYS A 46 3.99 -11.60 23.49
C LYS A 46 5.14 -10.60 23.41
N PHE A 47 5.28 -9.77 24.44
CA PHE A 47 6.33 -8.75 24.53
C PHE A 47 7.75 -9.34 24.35
N GLU A 48 7.99 -10.54 24.85
CA GLU A 48 9.27 -11.25 24.73
C GLU A 48 9.61 -11.69 23.30
N ASP A 49 8.61 -11.81 22.40
CA ASP A 49 8.77 -12.22 21.01
C ASP A 49 8.93 -11.03 20.04
N LEU A 50 8.71 -9.80 20.52
CA LEU A 50 8.80 -8.61 19.69
C LEU A 50 10.27 -8.28 19.33
N ALA A 51 10.47 -7.79 18.12
CA ALA A 51 11.72 -7.15 17.74
C ALA A 51 11.73 -5.71 18.24
N THR A 52 12.88 -5.25 18.75
CA THR A 52 13.07 -3.90 19.29
C THR A 52 13.65 -2.92 18.28
N ASP A 53 14.29 -3.44 17.23
CA ASP A 53 14.99 -2.63 16.24
C ASP A 53 14.00 -2.03 15.25
N ARG A 54 14.21 -0.76 14.92
CA ARG A 54 13.41 -0.04 13.91
C ARG A 54 14.24 0.08 12.64
N GLU A 55 13.83 -0.64 11.61
CA GLU A 55 14.47 -0.61 10.30
C GLU A 55 13.55 0.05 9.28
N PRO A 56 14.10 0.91 8.38
CA PRO A 56 13.34 1.41 7.26
C PRO A 56 13.08 0.31 6.23
N LEU A 57 11.88 0.31 5.65
CA LEU A 57 11.50 -0.51 4.51
C LEU A 57 11.52 0.38 3.27
N PHE A 58 12.50 0.22 2.40
CA PHE A 58 12.56 0.98 1.16
C PHE A 58 11.69 0.34 0.09
N THR A 59 10.81 1.15 -0.47
CA THR A 59 9.80 0.70 -1.44
C THR A 59 10.27 0.83 -2.89
N GLY A 60 11.36 1.54 -3.14
CA GLY A 60 11.83 1.89 -4.47
C GLY A 60 11.01 3.02 -5.14
N ILE A 61 10.14 3.68 -4.37
CA ILE A 61 9.33 4.81 -4.80
C ILE A 61 9.90 6.09 -4.16
N LYS A 62 10.47 6.98 -4.96
CA LYS A 62 11.23 8.15 -4.51
C LYS A 62 10.51 8.99 -3.45
N VAL A 63 9.25 9.34 -3.69
CA VAL A 63 8.50 10.21 -2.78
C VAL A 63 8.26 9.55 -1.43
N ILE A 64 7.95 8.25 -1.41
CA ILE A 64 7.74 7.50 -0.18
C ILE A 64 9.05 7.37 0.58
N ASP A 65 10.07 6.83 -0.07
CA ASP A 65 11.33 6.51 0.57
C ASP A 65 12.05 7.77 1.11
N LEU A 66 11.91 8.92 0.42
CA LEU A 66 12.55 10.16 0.86
C LEU A 66 11.77 10.87 1.97
N ILE A 67 10.46 11.08 1.79
CA ILE A 67 9.65 11.99 2.63
C ILE A 67 8.96 11.26 3.76
N GLU A 68 8.48 10.05 3.50
CA GLU A 68 7.69 9.26 4.44
C GLU A 68 8.15 7.80 4.51
N PRO A 69 9.44 7.54 4.76
CA PRO A 69 9.96 6.18 4.75
C PRO A 69 9.12 5.27 5.65
N TYR A 70 8.82 4.07 5.14
CA TYR A 70 8.04 3.09 5.87
C TYR A 70 8.89 2.37 6.90
N THR A 71 8.27 2.00 8.02
CA THR A 71 8.92 1.18 9.06
C THR A 71 8.62 -0.29 8.80
N LYS A 72 9.63 -1.12 8.82
CA LYS A 72 9.46 -2.59 8.81
C LYS A 72 8.67 -3.01 10.05
N GLY A 73 7.58 -3.76 9.84
CA GLY A 73 6.63 -4.07 10.92
C GLY A 73 5.73 -2.92 11.36
N GLY A 74 5.76 -1.80 10.63
CA GLY A 74 4.93 -0.63 10.88
C GLY A 74 3.56 -0.69 10.23
N LYS A 75 2.73 0.26 10.61
CA LYS A 75 1.35 0.42 10.14
C LYS A 75 1.25 1.72 9.34
N ILE A 76 0.99 1.60 8.04
CA ILE A 76 0.92 2.71 7.11
C ILE A 76 -0.54 2.95 6.72
N GLY A 77 -1.01 4.18 6.85
CA GLY A 77 -2.31 4.60 6.37
C GLY A 77 -2.22 5.26 5.01
N LEU A 78 -2.95 4.75 4.03
CA LEU A 78 -3.03 5.32 2.69
C LEU A 78 -4.33 6.09 2.53
N PHE A 79 -4.22 7.41 2.49
CA PHE A 79 -5.35 8.34 2.40
C PHE A 79 -5.47 8.90 0.99
N GLY A 80 -6.69 9.17 0.56
CA GLY A 80 -6.94 9.83 -0.71
C GLY A 80 -8.37 9.60 -1.21
N GLY A 81 -8.86 10.53 -2.00
CA GLY A 81 -10.15 10.44 -2.66
C GLY A 81 -10.20 9.37 -3.75
N ALA A 82 -11.33 9.27 -4.43
CA ALA A 82 -11.45 8.38 -5.58
C ALA A 82 -10.63 8.90 -6.77
N GLY A 83 -10.00 8.00 -7.53
CA GLY A 83 -9.30 8.31 -8.78
C GLY A 83 -7.94 9.00 -8.62
N VAL A 84 -7.31 8.93 -7.44
CA VAL A 84 -5.96 9.48 -7.21
C VAL A 84 -4.83 8.45 -7.35
N GLY A 85 -5.16 7.19 -7.72
CA GLY A 85 -4.17 6.14 -7.98
C GLY A 85 -3.83 5.27 -6.76
N LYS A 86 -4.72 5.17 -5.74
CA LYS A 86 -4.49 4.28 -4.58
C LYS A 86 -4.20 2.83 -4.98
N THR A 87 -5.06 2.26 -5.80
CA THR A 87 -4.93 0.87 -6.26
C THR A 87 -3.62 0.65 -7.02
N VAL A 88 -3.28 1.56 -7.92
CA VAL A 88 -2.02 1.50 -8.70
C VAL A 88 -0.80 1.58 -7.77
N LEU A 89 -0.84 2.41 -6.73
CA LEU A 89 0.23 2.48 -5.75
C LEU A 89 0.36 1.19 -4.94
N ILE A 90 -0.77 0.60 -4.52
CA ILE A 90 -0.78 -0.70 -3.83
C ILE A 90 -0.17 -1.80 -4.70
N GLN A 91 -0.56 -1.85 -5.97
CA GLN A 91 -0.04 -2.80 -6.94
C GLN A 91 1.47 -2.66 -7.14
N GLU A 92 1.95 -1.42 -7.29
CA GLU A 92 3.39 -1.15 -7.42
C GLU A 92 4.17 -1.56 -6.17
N LEU A 93 3.62 -1.30 -4.97
CA LEU A 93 4.23 -1.76 -3.72
C LEU A 93 4.30 -3.31 -3.66
N ILE A 94 3.23 -4.01 -4.06
CA ILE A 94 3.23 -5.47 -4.15
C ILE A 94 4.31 -5.95 -5.11
N ASN A 95 4.39 -5.35 -6.29
CA ASN A 95 5.39 -5.70 -7.30
C ASN A 95 6.82 -5.46 -6.80
N ASN A 96 7.08 -4.30 -6.23
CA ASN A 96 8.42 -3.90 -5.77
C ASN A 96 8.92 -4.78 -4.61
N ILE A 97 8.03 -5.16 -3.68
CA ILE A 97 8.38 -6.08 -2.59
C ILE A 97 8.60 -7.51 -3.10
N ALA A 98 7.78 -7.96 -4.06
CA ALA A 98 7.93 -9.28 -4.66
C ALA A 98 9.27 -9.43 -5.41
N VAL A 99 9.72 -8.36 -6.09
CA VAL A 99 10.95 -8.36 -6.90
C VAL A 99 12.18 -7.97 -6.05
N GLY A 100 12.06 -6.93 -5.22
CA GLY A 100 13.20 -6.36 -4.50
C GLY A 100 13.61 -7.13 -3.24
N TYR A 101 12.66 -7.74 -2.54
CA TYR A 101 12.90 -8.39 -1.24
C TYR A 101 12.59 -9.88 -1.21
N GLU A 102 12.17 -10.48 -2.34
CA GLU A 102 11.62 -11.84 -2.37
C GLU A 102 10.49 -12.05 -1.33
N GLY A 103 9.87 -10.96 -0.89
CA GLY A 103 8.83 -10.93 0.12
C GLY A 103 7.51 -11.51 -0.40
N ILE A 104 6.65 -11.88 0.54
CA ILE A 104 5.29 -12.31 0.25
C ILE A 104 4.33 -11.19 0.63
N SER A 105 3.37 -10.93 -0.24
CA SER A 105 2.30 -9.97 0.01
C SER A 105 0.99 -10.69 0.33
N VAL A 106 0.25 -10.18 1.30
CA VAL A 106 -1.11 -10.66 1.60
C VAL A 106 -2.07 -9.49 1.46
N PHE A 107 -3.07 -9.64 0.60
CA PHE A 107 -4.07 -8.61 0.35
C PHE A 107 -5.44 -9.03 0.89
N ALA A 108 -6.03 -8.19 1.73
CA ALA A 108 -7.37 -8.36 2.27
C ALA A 108 -8.31 -7.30 1.70
N GLY A 109 -9.14 -7.69 0.75
CA GLY A 109 -10.19 -6.84 0.16
C GLY A 109 -11.46 -6.86 1.02
N VAL A 110 -11.70 -5.80 1.79
CA VAL A 110 -12.77 -5.73 2.77
C VAL A 110 -13.86 -4.77 2.29
N GLY A 111 -15.00 -5.32 1.88
CA GLY A 111 -16.18 -4.53 1.52
C GLY A 111 -16.01 -3.64 0.29
N GLU A 112 -15.08 -3.97 -0.60
CA GLU A 112 -14.88 -3.26 -1.87
C GLU A 112 -15.80 -3.80 -2.98
N ARG A 113 -15.80 -3.16 -4.12
CA ARG A 113 -16.63 -3.58 -5.27
C ARG A 113 -16.06 -4.84 -5.90
N THR A 114 -16.91 -5.81 -6.20
CA THR A 114 -16.52 -7.07 -6.85
C THR A 114 -15.73 -6.85 -8.13
N ARG A 115 -16.07 -5.82 -8.92
CA ARG A 115 -15.36 -5.48 -10.14
C ARG A 115 -13.91 -5.08 -9.87
N GLU A 116 -13.69 -4.21 -8.88
CA GLU A 116 -12.34 -3.74 -8.51
C GLU A 116 -11.46 -4.88 -8.03
N GLY A 117 -12.01 -5.82 -7.25
CA GLY A 117 -11.30 -7.03 -6.85
C GLY A 117 -10.95 -7.96 -8.02
N ASN A 118 -11.85 -8.11 -8.99
CA ASN A 118 -11.57 -8.88 -10.21
C ASN A 118 -10.50 -8.22 -11.09
N ASP A 119 -10.60 -6.90 -11.27
CA ASP A 119 -9.63 -6.14 -12.06
C ASP A 119 -8.24 -6.28 -11.42
N LEU A 120 -8.12 -6.11 -10.09
CA LEU A 120 -6.88 -6.30 -9.34
C LEU A 120 -6.28 -7.70 -9.53
N LEU A 121 -7.09 -8.76 -9.39
CA LEU A 121 -6.62 -10.13 -9.57
C LEU A 121 -6.11 -10.37 -11.00
N ARG A 122 -6.82 -9.85 -12.00
CA ARG A 122 -6.42 -9.96 -13.41
C ARG A 122 -5.08 -9.28 -13.66
N GLU A 123 -4.90 -8.06 -13.17
CA GLU A 123 -3.66 -7.30 -13.30
C GLU A 123 -2.47 -7.99 -12.59
N MET A 124 -2.72 -8.66 -11.45
CA MET A 124 -1.69 -9.45 -10.77
C MET A 124 -1.32 -10.75 -11.51
N LEU A 125 -2.25 -11.33 -12.25
CA LEU A 125 -1.99 -12.46 -13.15
C LEU A 125 -1.18 -12.00 -14.37
N GLU A 126 -1.57 -10.90 -15.00
CA GLU A 126 -0.88 -10.32 -16.16
C GLU A 126 0.56 -9.87 -15.81
N SER A 127 0.79 -9.36 -14.60
CA SER A 127 2.13 -9.00 -14.10
C SER A 127 2.95 -10.20 -13.59
N ASN A 128 2.41 -11.42 -13.66
CA ASN A 128 3.05 -12.66 -13.21
C ASN A 128 3.45 -12.68 -11.71
N ILE A 129 2.83 -11.85 -10.90
CA ILE A 129 2.97 -11.87 -9.43
C ILE A 129 2.21 -13.07 -8.87
N ILE A 130 1.02 -13.34 -9.43
CA ILE A 130 0.26 -14.58 -9.21
C ILE A 130 0.42 -15.43 -10.46
N ARG A 131 0.72 -16.72 -10.28
CA ARG A 131 0.99 -17.66 -11.36
C ARG A 131 -0.08 -18.75 -11.39
N TYR A 132 -0.93 -18.71 -12.41
CA TYR A 132 -1.95 -19.74 -12.65
C TYR A 132 -1.55 -20.73 -13.75
N GLY A 133 -0.42 -20.51 -14.42
CA GLY A 133 0.10 -21.33 -15.51
C GLY A 133 -0.42 -20.90 -16.90
N GLU A 134 0.35 -21.26 -17.92
CA GLU A 134 0.09 -20.85 -19.31
C GLU A 134 -1.30 -21.22 -19.84
N LYS A 135 -1.82 -22.39 -19.46
CA LYS A 135 -3.13 -22.87 -19.90
C LYS A 135 -4.28 -21.98 -19.39
N PHE A 136 -4.18 -21.54 -18.14
CA PHE A 136 -5.16 -20.61 -17.58
C PHE A 136 -5.04 -19.24 -18.22
N MET A 137 -3.82 -18.74 -18.40
CA MET A 137 -3.58 -17.44 -19.03
C MET A 137 -4.14 -17.38 -20.44
N HIS A 138 -3.93 -18.43 -21.26
CA HIS A 138 -4.49 -18.49 -22.61
C HIS A 138 -6.03 -18.50 -22.60
N ASN A 139 -6.65 -19.26 -21.68
CA ASN A 139 -8.11 -19.25 -21.51
C ASN A 139 -8.63 -17.88 -21.08
N MET A 140 -7.91 -17.18 -20.23
CA MET A 140 -8.26 -15.82 -19.78
C MET A 140 -8.17 -14.79 -20.94
N GLU A 141 -7.17 -14.89 -21.81
CA GLU A 141 -7.03 -14.06 -23.02
C GLU A 141 -8.20 -14.28 -24.01
N GLU A 142 -8.70 -15.50 -24.10
CA GLU A 142 -9.89 -15.85 -24.90
C GLU A 142 -11.22 -15.41 -24.24
N GLY A 143 -11.15 -14.78 -23.05
CA GLY A 143 -12.32 -14.32 -22.30
C GLY A 143 -12.96 -15.38 -21.41
N GLY A 144 -12.32 -16.54 -21.22
CA GLY A 144 -12.72 -17.59 -20.30
C GLY A 144 -12.21 -17.34 -18.87
N TRP A 145 -12.76 -18.09 -17.91
CA TRP A 145 -12.32 -18.10 -16.50
C TRP A 145 -12.51 -19.50 -15.91
N ASP A 146 -11.67 -20.45 -16.35
CA ASP A 146 -11.78 -21.84 -15.93
C ASP A 146 -10.69 -22.19 -14.92
N LEU A 147 -11.05 -22.21 -13.64
CA LEU A 147 -10.14 -22.52 -12.54
C LEU A 147 -9.60 -23.97 -12.56
N SER A 148 -10.19 -24.86 -13.36
CA SER A 148 -9.68 -26.23 -13.50
C SER A 148 -8.37 -26.31 -14.28
N LEU A 149 -8.03 -25.24 -15.00
CA LEU A 149 -6.80 -25.10 -15.80
C LEU A 149 -5.60 -24.56 -14.99
N VAL A 150 -5.81 -24.21 -13.73
CA VAL A 150 -4.75 -23.66 -12.85
C VAL A 150 -3.70 -24.73 -12.56
N ASP A 151 -2.44 -24.42 -12.79
CA ASP A 151 -1.32 -25.28 -12.40
C ASP A 151 -0.94 -25.03 -10.93
N MET A 152 -1.19 -26.03 -10.09
CA MET A 152 -0.95 -25.92 -8.65
C MET A 152 0.53 -25.73 -8.30
N LYS A 153 1.46 -26.20 -9.13
CA LYS A 153 2.90 -26.04 -8.87
C LYS A 153 3.34 -24.61 -9.15
N GLU A 154 2.86 -24.00 -10.23
CA GLU A 154 3.13 -22.59 -10.51
C GLU A 154 2.44 -21.68 -9.50
N LEU A 155 1.25 -22.06 -9.03
CA LEU A 155 0.54 -21.33 -7.99
C LEU A 155 1.34 -21.26 -6.66
N GLU A 156 2.03 -22.34 -6.28
CA GLU A 156 2.89 -22.38 -5.08
C GLU A 156 4.08 -21.40 -5.16
N GLU A 157 4.50 -21.03 -6.37
CA GLU A 157 5.56 -20.02 -6.59
C GLU A 157 5.05 -18.57 -6.56
N SER A 158 3.75 -18.36 -6.41
CA SER A 158 3.15 -17.03 -6.37
C SER A 158 3.66 -16.23 -5.18
N LYS A 159 3.87 -14.93 -5.37
CA LYS A 159 4.39 -14.00 -4.35
C LYS A 159 3.30 -13.22 -3.62
N ALA A 160 2.03 -13.42 -3.98
CA ALA A 160 0.92 -12.71 -3.35
C ALA A 160 -0.25 -13.67 -3.05
N THR A 161 -0.93 -13.41 -1.93
CA THR A 161 -2.14 -14.12 -1.51
C THR A 161 -3.27 -13.12 -1.35
N PHE A 162 -4.44 -13.43 -1.90
CA PHE A 162 -5.60 -12.55 -1.89
C PHE A 162 -6.75 -13.16 -1.10
N VAL A 163 -7.37 -12.37 -0.22
CA VAL A 163 -8.55 -12.74 0.55
C VAL A 163 -9.61 -11.66 0.36
N PHE A 164 -10.76 -12.01 -0.21
CA PHE A 164 -11.81 -11.06 -0.51
C PHE A 164 -13.08 -11.33 0.29
N GLY A 165 -13.71 -10.27 0.78
CA GLY A 165 -15.07 -10.24 1.30
C GLY A 165 -15.74 -8.96 0.83
N GLN A 166 -16.36 -9.02 -0.35
CA GLN A 166 -16.84 -7.87 -1.09
C GLN A 166 -18.11 -7.25 -0.48
N MET A 167 -18.61 -6.15 -1.07
CA MET A 167 -19.78 -5.40 -0.56
C MET A 167 -21.05 -6.23 -0.46
N ASN A 168 -21.21 -7.23 -1.31
CA ASN A 168 -22.36 -8.12 -1.34
C ASN A 168 -22.38 -9.16 -0.21
N GLU A 169 -21.24 -9.34 0.49
CA GLU A 169 -21.13 -10.29 1.58
C GLU A 169 -21.84 -9.80 2.86
N PRO A 170 -22.35 -10.72 3.68
CA PRO A 170 -22.92 -10.37 4.98
C PRO A 170 -21.93 -9.63 5.88
N PRO A 171 -22.37 -8.74 6.78
CA PRO A 171 -21.49 -7.96 7.63
C PRO A 171 -20.58 -8.83 8.51
N GLY A 172 -21.06 -10.00 8.95
CA GLY A 172 -20.23 -10.95 9.70
C GLY A 172 -19.06 -11.53 8.89
N ALA A 173 -19.20 -11.70 7.59
CA ALA A 173 -18.11 -12.13 6.70
C ALA A 173 -17.12 -10.98 6.48
N ARG A 174 -17.63 -9.79 6.12
CA ARG A 174 -16.80 -8.59 5.91
C ARG A 174 -15.94 -8.23 7.13
N ALA A 175 -16.48 -8.37 8.34
CA ALA A 175 -15.74 -8.14 9.58
C ALA A 175 -14.63 -9.18 9.84
N ARG A 176 -14.63 -10.33 9.16
CA ARG A 176 -13.66 -11.40 9.38
C ARG A 176 -12.60 -11.53 8.30
N VAL A 177 -12.82 -10.95 7.13
CA VAL A 177 -11.88 -11.03 5.99
C VAL A 177 -10.52 -10.46 6.36
N ALA A 178 -10.47 -9.27 6.97
CA ALA A 178 -9.22 -8.65 7.41
C ALA A 178 -8.47 -9.56 8.41
N LEU A 179 -9.20 -10.16 9.38
CA LEU A 179 -8.63 -11.08 10.36
C LEU A 179 -8.12 -12.37 9.72
N SER A 180 -8.83 -12.88 8.70
CA SER A 180 -8.40 -14.06 7.95
C SER A 180 -7.11 -13.79 7.16
N GLY A 181 -7.04 -12.64 6.46
CA GLY A 181 -5.82 -12.22 5.77
C GLY A 181 -4.65 -12.02 6.75
N LEU A 182 -4.91 -11.40 7.90
CA LEU A 182 -3.90 -11.21 8.93
C LEU A 182 -3.39 -12.55 9.50
N THR A 183 -4.26 -13.53 9.70
CA THR A 183 -3.85 -14.86 10.16
C THR A 183 -2.96 -15.58 9.13
N ILE A 184 -3.24 -15.39 7.84
CA ILE A 184 -2.36 -15.90 6.77
C ILE A 184 -1.00 -15.18 6.81
N ALA A 185 -1.00 -13.86 7.00
CA ALA A 185 0.23 -13.09 7.14
C ALA A 185 1.05 -13.53 8.36
N GLU A 186 0.40 -13.80 9.50
CA GLU A 186 1.05 -14.35 10.70
C GLU A 186 1.68 -15.71 10.45
N TYR A 187 0.98 -16.58 9.72
CA TYR A 187 1.52 -17.90 9.36
C TYR A 187 2.82 -17.78 8.55
N TYR A 188 2.88 -16.88 7.59
CA TYR A 188 4.11 -16.64 6.82
C TYR A 188 5.19 -15.93 7.65
N ARG A 189 4.82 -14.97 8.51
CA ARG A 189 5.76 -14.28 9.39
C ARG A 189 6.44 -15.23 10.36
N ASP A 190 5.67 -16.12 10.96
CA ASP A 190 6.16 -17.00 12.01
C ASP A 190 6.79 -18.28 11.44
N GLY A 191 6.45 -18.65 10.20
CA GLY A 191 6.97 -19.83 9.51
C GLY A 191 6.68 -21.15 10.23
N ASP A 192 7.40 -22.20 9.90
CA ASP A 192 7.32 -23.47 10.63
C ASP A 192 7.98 -23.29 12.02
N LEU A 193 7.24 -23.61 13.08
CA LEU A 193 7.73 -23.53 14.46
C LEU A 193 8.92 -24.47 14.74
N SER A 194 9.12 -25.49 13.90
CA SER A 194 10.27 -26.39 13.98
C SER A 194 11.54 -25.82 13.33
N ASP A 195 11.41 -24.78 12.47
CA ASP A 195 12.52 -24.09 11.82
C ASP A 195 12.69 -22.69 12.41
N PRO A 196 13.73 -22.43 13.23
CA PRO A 196 13.98 -21.12 13.82
C PRO A 196 14.31 -20.02 12.78
N THR A 197 14.62 -20.38 11.55
CA THR A 197 14.97 -19.44 10.45
C THR A 197 13.83 -19.27 9.44
N GLY A 198 12.70 -19.95 9.64
CA GLY A 198 11.61 -20.06 8.67
C GLY A 198 10.68 -18.84 8.59
N GLY A 199 10.89 -17.80 9.40
CA GLY A 199 10.06 -16.58 9.38
C GLY A 199 10.39 -15.66 8.20
N ARG A 200 9.39 -14.92 7.72
CA ARG A 200 9.51 -14.01 6.56
C ARG A 200 8.99 -12.62 6.86
N ASP A 201 9.44 -11.67 6.07
CA ASP A 201 8.87 -10.33 6.06
C ASP A 201 7.69 -10.27 5.11
N ILE A 202 6.54 -9.85 5.64
CA ILE A 202 5.26 -9.85 4.94
C ILE A 202 4.76 -8.43 4.79
N LEU A 203 4.29 -8.11 3.58
CA LEU A 203 3.54 -6.88 3.34
C LEU A 203 2.04 -7.21 3.33
N PHE A 204 1.31 -6.62 4.27
CA PHE A 204 -0.10 -6.88 4.48
C PHE A 204 -0.95 -5.68 4.04
N PHE A 205 -1.75 -5.86 3.02
CA PHE A 205 -2.64 -4.83 2.49
C PHE A 205 -4.07 -5.03 3.00
N VAL A 206 -4.71 -3.95 3.42
CA VAL A 206 -6.12 -3.92 3.78
C VAL A 206 -6.84 -2.83 2.97
N ASP A 207 -7.70 -3.22 2.08
CA ASP A 207 -8.52 -2.31 1.30
C ASP A 207 -10.00 -2.69 1.46
N ASN A 208 -10.78 -2.04 2.28
CA ASN A 208 -10.56 -0.80 3.01
C ASN A 208 -10.77 -1.01 4.52
N ILE A 209 -9.90 -0.49 5.37
CA ILE A 209 -10.02 -0.68 6.83
C ILE A 209 -11.29 -0.04 7.41
N PHE A 210 -11.80 1.04 6.83
CA PHE A 210 -13.08 1.64 7.20
C PHE A 210 -14.25 0.66 7.07
N ARG A 211 -14.23 -0.21 6.06
CA ARG A 211 -15.29 -1.22 5.86
C ARG A 211 -15.28 -2.30 6.94
N PHE A 212 -14.12 -2.60 7.51
CA PHE A 212 -14.03 -3.46 8.69
C PHE A 212 -14.79 -2.86 9.87
N THR A 213 -14.59 -1.58 10.17
CA THR A 213 -15.31 -0.89 11.26
C THR A 213 -16.81 -0.75 10.97
N GLN A 214 -17.18 -0.47 9.72
CA GLN A 214 -18.57 -0.40 9.30
C GLN A 214 -19.28 -1.74 9.48
N ALA A 215 -18.64 -2.84 9.08
CA ALA A 215 -19.21 -4.19 9.27
C ALA A 215 -19.40 -4.52 10.76
N GLY A 216 -18.48 -4.09 11.62
CA GLY A 216 -18.62 -4.19 13.08
C GLY A 216 -19.82 -3.42 13.62
N SER A 217 -20.09 -2.21 13.13
CA SER A 217 -21.24 -1.42 13.53
C SER A 217 -22.56 -2.06 13.08
N GLU A 218 -22.61 -2.60 11.86
CA GLU A 218 -23.78 -3.32 11.34
C GLU A 218 -24.08 -4.57 12.19
N VAL A 219 -23.05 -5.37 12.56
CA VAL A 219 -23.21 -6.54 13.44
C VAL A 219 -23.71 -6.11 14.84
N SER A 220 -23.14 -5.02 15.39
CA SER A 220 -23.56 -4.49 16.70
C SER A 220 -25.03 -4.06 16.71
N ALA A 221 -25.47 -3.41 15.64
CA ALA A 221 -26.86 -3.00 15.46
C ALA A 221 -27.81 -4.21 15.33
N LEU A 222 -27.41 -5.26 14.57
CA LEU A 222 -28.18 -6.51 14.47
C LEU A 222 -28.31 -7.24 15.80
N LEU A 223 -27.33 -7.10 16.71
CA LEU A 223 -27.37 -7.64 18.06
C LEU A 223 -28.15 -6.77 19.06
N GLY A 224 -28.71 -5.64 18.62
CA GLY A 224 -29.49 -4.73 19.46
C GLY A 224 -28.62 -4.00 20.51
N ARG A 225 -27.31 -3.86 20.30
CA ARG A 225 -26.45 -3.12 21.21
C ARG A 225 -26.67 -1.61 21.03
N MET A 226 -26.62 -0.87 22.14
CA MET A 226 -26.74 0.58 22.12
C MET A 226 -25.53 1.18 21.36
N PRO A 227 -25.75 1.99 20.34
CA PRO A 227 -24.64 2.60 19.58
C PRO A 227 -23.92 3.67 20.41
N SER A 228 -22.65 3.86 20.12
CA SER A 228 -21.85 4.97 20.61
C SER A 228 -21.98 6.20 19.68
N ALA A 229 -21.06 7.16 19.77
CA ALA A 229 -21.06 8.35 18.93
C ALA A 229 -21.15 8.00 17.43
N VAL A 230 -21.92 8.79 16.68
CA VAL A 230 -22.12 8.67 15.23
C VAL A 230 -22.67 7.31 14.77
N GLY A 231 -23.16 6.47 15.69
CA GLY A 231 -23.76 5.17 15.37
C GLY A 231 -22.79 4.00 15.35
N TYR A 232 -21.53 4.18 15.73
CA TYR A 232 -20.55 3.10 15.83
C TYR A 232 -20.79 2.18 17.04
N GLN A 233 -20.19 0.97 16.97
CA GLN A 233 -20.20 0.04 18.09
C GLN A 233 -19.39 0.57 19.29
N PRO A 234 -19.82 0.29 20.53
CA PRO A 234 -19.07 0.71 21.72
C PRO A 234 -17.67 0.09 21.82
N THR A 235 -17.46 -1.04 21.14
CA THR A 235 -16.21 -1.82 21.14
C THR A 235 -15.27 -1.44 19.97
N LEU A 236 -15.54 -0.34 19.24
CA LEU A 236 -14.76 0.07 18.08
C LEU A 236 -13.26 0.13 18.33
N ALA A 237 -12.84 0.87 19.36
CA ALA A 237 -11.43 1.04 19.69
C ALA A 237 -10.77 -0.28 20.11
N THR A 238 -11.49 -1.13 20.86
CA THR A 238 -10.99 -2.42 21.29
C THR A 238 -10.80 -3.40 20.13
N GLU A 239 -11.79 -3.49 19.25
CA GLU A 239 -11.75 -4.38 18.07
C GLU A 239 -10.64 -3.95 17.10
N MET A 240 -10.51 -2.63 16.85
CA MET A 240 -9.44 -2.08 16.04
C MET A 240 -8.07 -2.34 16.69
N GLY A 241 -7.93 -2.06 17.99
CA GLY A 241 -6.69 -2.27 18.73
C GLY A 241 -6.24 -3.74 18.70
N LEU A 242 -7.13 -4.70 18.93
CA LEU A 242 -6.81 -6.12 18.88
C LEU A 242 -6.29 -6.55 17.49
N MET A 243 -6.85 -6.01 16.42
CA MET A 243 -6.35 -6.28 15.07
C MET A 243 -4.99 -5.61 14.83
N GLN A 244 -4.87 -4.34 15.18
CA GLN A 244 -3.68 -3.54 14.91
C GLN A 244 -2.45 -4.02 15.70
N GLU A 245 -2.61 -4.48 16.95
CA GLU A 245 -1.51 -4.97 17.77
C GLU A 245 -0.92 -6.31 17.30
N ARG A 246 -1.62 -7.05 16.44
CA ARG A 246 -1.10 -8.26 15.78
C ARG A 246 -0.13 -7.93 14.65
N ILE A 247 -0.24 -6.71 14.09
CA ILE A 247 0.62 -6.20 13.02
C ILE A 247 1.88 -5.62 13.64
N THR A 248 2.96 -6.38 13.61
CA THR A 248 4.22 -6.01 14.28
C THR A 248 5.39 -6.86 13.78
N SER A 249 6.62 -6.42 14.10
CA SER A 249 7.84 -7.20 13.93
C SER A 249 8.06 -8.12 15.12
N THR A 250 8.35 -9.37 14.82
CA THR A 250 8.80 -10.36 15.81
C THR A 250 10.27 -10.73 15.54
N LYS A 251 10.89 -11.47 16.44
CA LYS A 251 12.26 -12.00 16.26
C LYS A 251 12.37 -12.95 15.08
N ARG A 252 11.27 -13.43 14.52
CA ARG A 252 11.21 -14.39 13.41
C ARG A 252 10.98 -13.72 12.05
N GLY A 253 10.18 -12.67 12.01
CA GLY A 253 9.84 -11.95 10.79
C GLY A 253 8.95 -10.75 11.11
N SER A 254 8.55 -10.01 10.10
CA SER A 254 7.74 -8.80 10.26
C SER A 254 6.46 -8.81 9.43
N ILE A 255 5.42 -8.14 9.93
CA ILE A 255 4.25 -7.80 9.14
C ILE A 255 4.20 -6.28 9.06
N THR A 256 4.46 -5.73 7.87
CA THR A 256 4.27 -4.30 7.57
C THR A 256 2.90 -4.15 6.91
N SER A 257 2.03 -3.30 7.42
CA SER A 257 0.70 -3.13 6.83
C SER A 257 0.55 -1.82 6.09
N VAL A 258 -0.08 -1.88 4.91
CA VAL A 258 -0.57 -0.72 4.16
C VAL A 258 -2.09 -0.78 4.14
N GLN A 259 -2.72 0.17 4.79
CA GLN A 259 -4.16 0.18 5.03
C GLN A 259 -4.79 1.35 4.28
N ALA A 260 -5.61 1.05 3.27
CA ALA A 260 -6.41 2.08 2.64
C ALA A 260 -7.48 2.57 3.63
N VAL A 261 -7.46 3.87 3.90
CA VAL A 261 -8.41 4.50 4.82
C VAL A 261 -9.36 5.39 4.00
N TYR A 262 -10.63 5.10 4.10
CA TYR A 262 -11.68 5.99 3.60
C TYR A 262 -12.10 6.92 4.72
N VAL A 263 -12.13 8.21 4.43
CA VAL A 263 -12.59 9.24 5.37
C VAL A 263 -13.97 9.73 4.90
N PRO A 264 -15.05 9.41 5.65
CA PRO A 264 -16.40 9.85 5.30
C PRO A 264 -16.48 11.38 5.28
N ALA A 265 -16.99 11.94 4.18
CA ALA A 265 -17.16 13.38 3.99
C ALA A 265 -15.88 14.24 4.22
N ASP A 266 -14.70 13.61 4.09
CA ASP A 266 -13.37 14.21 4.38
C ASP A 266 -13.26 14.71 5.84
N ASP A 267 -14.06 14.14 6.77
CA ASP A 267 -14.04 14.48 8.20
C ASP A 267 -13.10 13.55 8.98
N LEU A 268 -11.91 14.05 9.27
CA LEU A 268 -10.88 13.34 10.06
C LEU A 268 -11.26 13.17 11.54
N THR A 269 -12.30 13.85 12.01
CA THR A 269 -12.79 13.76 13.40
C THR A 269 -13.78 12.63 13.62
N ASP A 270 -14.23 11.97 12.54
CA ASP A 270 -15.06 10.78 12.63
C ASP A 270 -14.36 9.68 13.46
N PRO A 271 -15.08 9.00 14.39
CA PRO A 271 -14.47 8.02 15.29
C PRO A 271 -13.70 6.89 14.63
N ALA A 272 -14.09 6.42 13.45
CA ALA A 272 -13.42 5.31 12.78
C ALA A 272 -12.04 5.71 12.21
N PRO A 273 -11.92 6.78 11.37
CA PRO A 273 -10.61 7.30 10.98
C PRO A 273 -9.76 7.70 12.18
N ALA A 274 -10.31 8.44 13.16
CA ALA A 274 -9.56 8.91 14.32
C ALA A 274 -8.94 7.76 15.12
N THR A 275 -9.68 6.67 15.33
CA THR A 275 -9.17 5.48 15.99
C THR A 275 -8.07 4.80 15.16
N THR A 276 -8.23 4.75 13.84
CA THR A 276 -7.22 4.18 12.94
C THR A 276 -5.93 4.99 12.99
N PHE A 277 -6.01 6.32 12.92
CA PHE A 277 -4.86 7.24 12.97
C PHE A 277 -3.99 7.04 14.20
N ALA A 278 -4.59 6.75 15.37
CA ALA A 278 -3.86 6.55 16.61
C ALA A 278 -2.85 5.39 16.54
N HIS A 279 -3.10 4.40 15.67
CA HIS A 279 -2.25 3.22 15.52
C HIS A 279 -1.21 3.35 14.40
N LEU A 280 -1.30 4.36 13.51
CA LEU A 280 -0.42 4.47 12.35
C LEU A 280 0.99 4.99 12.71
N ASP A 281 1.99 4.43 12.04
CA ASP A 281 3.39 4.84 12.11
C ASP A 281 3.75 5.81 10.97
N ALA A 282 3.12 5.64 9.80
CA ALA A 282 3.26 6.54 8.67
C ALA A 282 1.91 6.81 8.01
N THR A 283 1.79 7.96 7.38
CA THR A 283 0.57 8.41 6.71
C THR A 283 0.90 8.93 5.33
N THR A 284 0.48 8.20 4.31
CA THR A 284 0.61 8.57 2.89
C THR A 284 -0.67 9.26 2.44
N VAL A 285 -0.60 10.51 2.07
CA VAL A 285 -1.74 11.30 1.60
C VAL A 285 -1.67 11.49 0.08
N LEU A 286 -2.63 10.95 -0.65
CA LEU A 286 -2.77 11.14 -2.09
C LEU A 286 -3.68 12.34 -2.38
N ASN A 287 -3.16 13.32 -3.13
CA ASN A 287 -3.82 14.58 -3.40
C ASN A 287 -4.31 14.67 -4.85
N ARG A 288 -5.62 14.98 -5.02
CA ARG A 288 -6.22 15.14 -6.35
C ARG A 288 -5.60 16.28 -7.17
N LYS A 289 -5.18 17.37 -6.52
CA LYS A 289 -4.56 18.51 -7.22
C LYS A 289 -3.21 18.11 -7.84
N ILE A 290 -2.45 17.22 -7.16
CA ILE A 290 -1.18 16.68 -7.67
C ILE A 290 -1.45 15.74 -8.85
N ALA A 291 -2.46 14.86 -8.74
CA ALA A 291 -2.88 13.99 -9.83
C ALA A 291 -3.32 14.78 -11.08
N GLN A 292 -4.03 15.89 -10.90
CA GLN A 292 -4.44 16.78 -12.00
C GLN A 292 -3.28 17.46 -12.73
N LYS A 293 -2.12 17.64 -12.06
CA LYS A 293 -0.89 18.12 -12.69
C LYS A 293 -0.14 17.04 -13.48
N GLY A 294 -0.64 15.80 -13.50
CA GLY A 294 0.01 14.65 -14.14
C GLY A 294 1.24 14.13 -13.41
N ILE A 295 1.33 14.38 -12.09
CA ILE A 295 2.41 13.90 -11.23
C ILE A 295 1.93 12.63 -10.55
N TYR A 296 2.62 11.51 -10.82
CA TYR A 296 2.32 10.20 -10.26
C TYR A 296 3.58 9.52 -9.72
N PRO A 297 3.52 8.91 -8.51
CA PRO A 297 2.35 8.82 -7.63
C PRO A 297 1.92 10.21 -7.11
N ALA A 298 0.62 10.39 -6.92
CA ALA A 298 0.07 11.69 -6.52
C ALA A 298 0.16 11.92 -4.99
N VAL A 299 1.27 11.54 -4.39
CA VAL A 299 1.55 11.71 -2.95
C VAL A 299 1.80 13.18 -2.64
N ASP A 300 1.15 13.69 -1.61
CA ASP A 300 1.41 15.04 -1.11
C ASP A 300 2.57 15.01 -0.11
N PRO A 301 3.73 15.57 -0.45
CA PRO A 301 4.91 15.50 0.40
C PRO A 301 4.83 16.39 1.64
N LEU A 302 3.87 17.32 1.71
CA LEU A 302 3.69 18.21 2.85
C LEU A 302 2.64 17.70 3.85
N ASP A 303 1.68 16.92 3.38
CA ASP A 303 0.61 16.37 4.21
C ASP A 303 0.91 14.91 4.64
N SER A 304 1.89 14.27 4.01
CA SER A 304 2.37 12.93 4.37
C SER A 304 3.41 12.98 5.48
N THR A 305 3.38 12.00 6.37
CA THR A 305 4.27 11.98 7.55
C THR A 305 4.72 10.57 7.90
N SER A 306 5.91 10.44 8.49
CA SER A 306 6.43 9.19 9.04
C SER A 306 7.16 9.40 10.35
N ARG A 307 6.93 8.51 11.32
CA ARG A 307 7.61 8.52 12.63
C ARG A 307 9.06 8.08 12.56
N ILE A 308 9.46 7.38 11.51
CA ILE A 308 10.84 6.92 11.32
C ILE A 308 11.73 7.98 10.65
N LEU A 309 11.17 9.10 10.21
CA LEU A 309 11.94 10.21 9.64
C LEU A 309 12.71 10.94 10.76
N ASP A 310 13.72 10.29 11.28
CA ASP A 310 14.59 10.75 12.37
C ASP A 310 16.05 10.48 11.99
N PRO A 311 16.97 11.47 12.16
CA PRO A 311 18.37 11.33 11.75
C PRO A 311 19.10 10.17 12.43
N THR A 312 18.63 9.74 13.60
CA THR A 312 19.23 8.60 14.33
C THR A 312 18.90 7.25 13.71
N ILE A 313 17.84 7.16 12.89
CA ILE A 313 17.37 5.92 12.28
C ILE A 313 17.74 5.85 10.80
N ILE A 314 17.41 6.90 10.03
CA ILE A 314 17.62 6.93 8.58
C ILE A 314 18.95 7.55 8.16
N GLY A 315 19.68 8.17 9.10
CA GLY A 315 20.94 8.89 8.86
C GLY A 315 20.75 10.38 8.55
N GLU A 316 21.78 11.16 8.85
CA GLU A 316 21.74 12.63 8.74
C GLU A 316 21.58 13.11 7.29
N GLU A 317 22.22 12.46 6.32
CA GLU A 317 22.17 12.86 4.92
C GLU A 317 20.76 12.75 4.37
N HIS A 318 20.10 11.61 4.58
CA HIS A 318 18.72 11.39 4.17
C HIS A 318 17.77 12.40 4.84
N TYR A 319 17.86 12.54 6.17
CA TYR A 319 17.02 13.47 6.92
C TYR A 319 17.18 14.92 6.43
N ASN A 320 18.42 15.39 6.26
CA ASN A 320 18.67 16.75 5.80
C ASN A 320 18.15 16.99 4.38
N THR A 321 18.30 16.02 3.48
CA THR A 321 17.76 16.10 2.11
C THR A 321 16.24 16.17 2.14
N ALA A 322 15.58 15.31 2.91
CA ALA A 322 14.12 15.33 3.08
C ALA A 322 13.62 16.68 3.61
N GLN A 323 14.28 17.22 4.64
CA GLN A 323 13.92 18.52 5.21
C GLN A 323 14.11 19.66 4.21
N ARG A 324 15.18 19.65 3.42
CA ARG A 324 15.39 20.65 2.35
C ARG A 324 14.30 20.58 1.29
N VAL A 325 13.88 19.37 0.88
CA VAL A 325 12.78 19.17 -0.07
C VAL A 325 11.45 19.65 0.50
N ILE A 326 11.12 19.31 1.74
CA ILE A 326 9.89 19.78 2.43
C ILE A 326 9.88 21.31 2.50
N ASN A 327 10.98 21.92 2.92
CA ASN A 327 11.08 23.37 3.08
C ASN A 327 10.90 24.12 1.75
N ILE A 328 11.53 23.67 0.67
CA ILE A 328 11.39 24.32 -0.64
C ILE A 328 9.96 24.19 -1.19
N LEU A 329 9.32 23.04 -0.99
CA LEU A 329 7.93 22.80 -1.40
C LEU A 329 6.93 23.61 -0.55
N ALA A 330 7.16 23.72 0.75
CA ALA A 330 6.35 24.56 1.65
C ALA A 330 6.44 26.03 1.23
N ARG A 331 7.67 26.54 0.99
CA ARG A 331 7.87 27.89 0.49
C ARG A 331 7.20 28.13 -0.87
N TYR A 332 7.27 27.14 -1.76
CA TYR A 332 6.59 27.20 -3.05
C TYR A 332 5.07 27.25 -2.89
N ARG A 333 4.48 26.49 -1.96
CA ARG A 333 3.03 26.53 -1.65
C ARG A 333 2.60 27.94 -1.22
N GLU A 334 3.37 28.62 -0.37
CA GLU A 334 3.13 30.02 0.03
C GLU A 334 3.22 31.00 -1.16
N LEU A 335 4.22 30.81 -2.02
CA LEU A 335 4.43 31.67 -3.19
C LEU A 335 3.35 31.46 -4.28
N GLN A 336 2.71 30.28 -4.35
CA GLN A 336 1.65 30.02 -5.32
C GLN A 336 0.47 31.00 -5.19
N ASP A 337 0.08 31.34 -3.96
CA ASP A 337 -1.00 32.32 -3.72
C ASP A 337 -0.61 33.72 -4.19
N ILE A 338 0.64 34.10 -3.98
CA ILE A 338 1.20 35.37 -4.45
C ILE A 338 1.27 35.42 -5.98
N ILE A 339 1.76 34.34 -6.60
CA ILE A 339 1.84 34.18 -8.06
C ILE A 339 0.46 34.25 -8.71
N ALA A 340 -0.55 33.68 -8.10
CA ALA A 340 -1.92 33.69 -8.61
C ALA A 340 -2.54 35.10 -8.63
N ILE A 341 -2.11 36.00 -7.73
CA ILE A 341 -2.63 37.37 -7.60
C ILE A 341 -1.79 38.37 -8.40
N LEU A 342 -0.47 38.34 -8.26
CA LEU A 342 0.44 39.34 -8.77
C LEU A 342 1.20 38.92 -10.04
N GLY A 343 1.26 37.63 -10.34
CA GLY A 343 2.08 37.09 -11.42
C GLY A 343 3.51 36.74 -10.96
N LEU A 344 4.21 36.00 -11.80
CA LEU A 344 5.56 35.50 -11.53
C LEU A 344 6.63 36.62 -11.61
N ASP A 345 6.37 37.63 -12.41
CA ASP A 345 7.32 38.73 -12.67
C ASP A 345 7.56 39.65 -11.45
N GLU A 346 6.57 39.75 -10.57
CA GLU A 346 6.62 40.54 -9.35
C GLU A 346 7.39 39.92 -8.19
N LEU A 347 7.79 38.63 -8.33
CA LEU A 347 8.62 37.96 -7.33
C LEU A 347 10.06 38.47 -7.33
N SER A 348 10.69 38.42 -6.15
CA SER A 348 12.14 38.63 -6.03
C SER A 348 12.92 37.61 -6.84
N GLU A 349 14.14 37.90 -7.27
CA GLU A 349 14.97 36.95 -8.00
C GLU A 349 15.25 35.67 -7.20
N ASP A 350 15.39 35.79 -5.87
CA ASP A 350 15.56 34.66 -4.97
C ASP A 350 14.29 33.78 -4.95
N ASP A 351 13.09 34.36 -4.87
CA ASP A 351 11.84 33.63 -4.90
C ASP A 351 11.58 32.99 -6.28
N LYS A 352 11.97 33.66 -7.39
CA LYS A 352 11.92 33.03 -8.73
C LYS A 352 12.79 31.80 -8.82
N LEU A 353 13.99 31.85 -8.23
CA LEU A 353 14.89 30.67 -8.17
C LEU A 353 14.27 29.54 -7.33
N VAL A 354 13.69 29.86 -6.17
CA VAL A 354 12.97 28.90 -5.33
C VAL A 354 11.83 28.25 -6.11
N VAL A 355 10.99 29.03 -6.80
CA VAL A 355 9.87 28.50 -7.62
C VAL A 355 10.39 27.59 -8.72
N SER A 356 11.45 27.98 -9.42
CA SER A 356 12.05 27.19 -10.51
C SER A 356 12.56 25.83 -10.01
N ARG A 357 13.29 25.80 -8.89
CA ARG A 357 13.80 24.57 -8.30
C ARG A 357 12.69 23.72 -7.69
N ALA A 358 11.73 24.36 -6.99
CA ALA A 358 10.59 23.66 -6.41
C ALA A 358 9.75 22.93 -7.47
N ARG A 359 9.54 23.52 -8.64
CA ARG A 359 8.84 22.86 -9.76
C ARG A 359 9.60 21.66 -10.31
N ARG A 360 10.94 21.72 -10.37
CA ARG A 360 11.77 20.56 -10.73
C ARG A 360 11.68 19.47 -9.67
N VAL A 361 11.75 19.84 -8.39
CA VAL A 361 11.58 18.91 -7.27
C VAL A 361 10.21 18.23 -7.33
N GLU A 362 9.12 19.01 -7.50
CA GLU A 362 7.75 18.48 -7.59
C GLU A 362 7.62 17.47 -8.75
N ARG A 363 8.21 17.76 -9.91
CA ARG A 363 8.20 16.82 -11.05
C ARG A 363 9.11 15.63 -10.85
N PHE A 364 10.27 15.80 -10.21
CA PHE A 364 11.20 14.69 -9.94
C PHE A 364 10.68 13.72 -8.88
N LEU A 365 9.72 14.12 -8.03
CA LEU A 365 8.98 13.20 -7.17
C LEU A 365 8.13 12.19 -7.96
N SER A 366 7.79 12.49 -9.22
CA SER A 366 7.09 11.54 -10.10
C SER A 366 8.01 10.41 -10.56
N GLN A 367 7.41 9.24 -10.79
CA GLN A 367 8.13 8.03 -11.19
C GLN A 367 7.24 7.15 -12.07
N PRO A 368 7.76 6.55 -13.15
CA PRO A 368 7.01 5.57 -13.90
C PRO A 368 6.93 4.24 -13.14
N PHE A 369 5.75 3.65 -13.06
CA PHE A 369 5.48 2.41 -12.37
C PHE A 369 5.47 1.21 -13.31
N HIS A 370 5.92 0.05 -12.86
CA HIS A 370 5.90 -1.20 -13.63
C HIS A 370 4.47 -1.61 -13.97
N VAL A 371 3.56 -1.50 -13.00
CA VAL A 371 2.14 -1.85 -13.20
C VAL A 371 1.41 -0.89 -14.14
N ALA A 372 1.95 0.28 -14.41
CA ALA A 372 1.37 1.28 -15.31
C ALA A 372 2.00 1.29 -16.71
N GLU A 373 2.96 0.42 -17.02
CA GLU A 373 3.66 0.37 -18.31
C GLU A 373 2.70 0.25 -19.50
N GLN A 374 1.68 -0.59 -19.37
CA GLN A 374 0.67 -0.82 -20.43
C GLN A 374 -0.11 0.46 -20.79
N PHE A 375 -0.32 1.34 -19.80
CA PHE A 375 -1.12 2.56 -19.96
C PHE A 375 -0.28 3.77 -20.36
N THR A 376 0.94 3.86 -19.83
CA THR A 376 1.82 5.02 -20.00
C THR A 376 2.80 4.85 -21.17
N GLY A 377 3.10 3.61 -21.56
CA GLY A 377 4.15 3.28 -22.52
C GLY A 377 5.57 3.55 -22.00
N LEU A 378 5.71 3.90 -20.71
CA LEU A 378 6.99 4.13 -20.07
C LEU A 378 7.37 2.91 -19.24
N LYS A 379 8.63 2.47 -19.36
CA LYS A 379 9.15 1.37 -18.55
C LYS A 379 9.21 1.78 -17.09
N GLY A 380 8.66 0.96 -16.18
CA GLY A 380 8.75 1.16 -14.75
C GLY A 380 10.18 1.08 -14.23
N VAL A 381 10.45 1.80 -13.16
CA VAL A 381 11.80 1.87 -12.58
C VAL A 381 11.71 1.78 -11.06
N PHE A 382 12.47 0.85 -10.48
CA PHE A 382 12.77 0.83 -9.04
C PHE A 382 13.97 1.75 -8.78
N VAL A 383 13.84 2.71 -7.86
CA VAL A 383 14.90 3.68 -7.57
C VAL A 383 15.46 3.46 -6.16
N ASP A 384 16.77 3.24 -6.06
CA ASP A 384 17.43 3.11 -4.75
C ASP A 384 17.42 4.46 -4.00
N ILE A 385 17.35 4.39 -2.67
CA ILE A 385 17.34 5.59 -1.83
C ILE A 385 18.60 6.47 -2.01
N LYS A 386 19.75 5.87 -2.30
CA LYS A 386 20.98 6.63 -2.54
C LYS A 386 20.91 7.47 -3.81
N ASP A 387 20.34 6.91 -4.88
CA ASP A 387 20.14 7.63 -6.14
C ASP A 387 19.06 8.71 -5.97
N THR A 388 18.06 8.44 -5.16
CA THR A 388 17.02 9.40 -4.77
C THR A 388 17.67 10.60 -4.04
N ILE A 389 18.43 10.38 -2.97
CA ILE A 389 19.10 11.43 -2.19
C ILE A 389 20.04 12.25 -3.09
N LYS A 390 20.88 11.58 -3.88
CA LYS A 390 21.79 12.21 -4.83
C LYS A 390 21.03 13.13 -5.80
N GLY A 391 19.98 12.62 -6.41
CA GLY A 391 19.20 13.35 -7.39
C GLY A 391 18.55 14.62 -6.81
N PHE A 392 17.95 14.53 -5.64
CA PHE A 392 17.35 15.70 -4.99
C PHE A 392 18.38 16.72 -4.55
N ASN A 393 19.55 16.29 -4.03
CA ASN A 393 20.63 17.21 -3.68
C ASN A 393 21.12 18.00 -4.91
N MET A 394 21.37 17.33 -6.06
CA MET A 394 21.77 18.01 -7.30
C MET A 394 20.76 19.07 -7.78
N ILE A 395 19.44 18.82 -7.61
CA ILE A 395 18.40 19.79 -7.95
C ILE A 395 18.42 20.97 -6.96
N LEU A 396 18.53 20.68 -5.66
CA LEU A 396 18.53 21.71 -4.60
C LEU A 396 19.79 22.60 -4.65
N ASP A 397 20.92 22.03 -5.04
CA ASP A 397 22.21 22.75 -5.16
C ASP A 397 22.30 23.53 -6.48
N GLY A 398 21.40 23.26 -7.45
CA GLY A 398 21.30 24.01 -8.71
C GLY A 398 22.19 23.48 -9.82
N GLU A 399 22.80 22.30 -9.70
CA GLU A 399 23.69 21.72 -10.72
C GLU A 399 22.96 21.44 -12.05
N VAL A 400 21.63 21.24 -11.96
CA VAL A 400 20.77 20.89 -13.09
C VAL A 400 19.82 22.00 -13.52
N ASP A 401 20.04 23.24 -13.05
CA ASP A 401 19.17 24.40 -13.35
C ASP A 401 19.08 24.74 -14.85
N LYS A 402 20.03 24.30 -15.67
CA LYS A 402 20.05 24.49 -17.13
C LYS A 402 19.00 23.68 -17.88
N TYR A 403 18.43 22.61 -17.28
CA TYR A 403 17.46 21.75 -17.95
C TYR A 403 16.02 22.23 -17.69
N SER A 404 15.12 21.91 -18.63
CA SER A 404 13.71 22.26 -18.51
C SER A 404 13.03 21.49 -17.37
N GLU A 405 11.96 22.05 -16.79
CA GLU A 405 11.16 21.37 -15.76
C GLU A 405 10.59 20.03 -16.26
N ASN A 406 10.30 19.92 -17.58
CA ASN A 406 9.71 18.72 -18.18
C ASN A 406 10.69 17.54 -18.21
N ALA A 407 11.99 17.81 -18.22
CA ALA A 407 13.00 16.76 -18.18
C ALA A 407 12.91 15.91 -16.91
N PHE A 408 12.42 16.47 -15.81
CA PHE A 408 12.31 15.80 -14.50
C PHE A 408 11.00 15.02 -14.30
N ASN A 409 10.07 15.09 -15.24
CA ASN A 409 8.77 14.44 -15.10
C ASN A 409 8.81 12.96 -15.53
N LEU A 410 8.28 12.06 -14.69
CA LEU A 410 8.21 10.61 -14.92
C LEU A 410 9.56 10.01 -15.35
N VAL A 411 10.56 10.23 -14.53
CA VAL A 411 11.91 9.66 -14.69
C VAL A 411 12.29 8.84 -13.47
N GLY A 412 13.23 7.93 -13.61
CA GLY A 412 13.77 7.14 -12.51
C GLY A 412 14.83 7.95 -11.75
N THR A 413 16.05 7.90 -12.22
CA THR A 413 17.21 8.54 -11.60
C THR A 413 17.44 9.96 -12.14
N ILE A 414 18.38 10.68 -11.54
CA ILE A 414 18.77 12.02 -12.01
C ILE A 414 19.48 11.95 -13.36
N GLU A 415 20.18 10.87 -13.62
CA GLU A 415 20.86 10.60 -14.90
C GLU A 415 19.84 10.51 -16.05
N ASP A 416 18.67 9.90 -15.81
CA ASP A 416 17.60 9.84 -16.80
C ASP A 416 17.04 11.24 -17.11
N ALA A 417 16.90 12.07 -16.06
CA ALA A 417 16.46 13.45 -16.23
C ALA A 417 17.47 14.28 -17.04
N ILE A 418 18.76 14.12 -16.76
CA ILE A 418 19.83 14.78 -17.50
C ILE A 418 19.82 14.35 -18.97
N ALA A 419 19.76 13.03 -19.23
CA ALA A 419 19.72 12.49 -20.60
C ALA A 419 18.51 13.02 -21.38
N LYS A 420 17.34 13.09 -20.75
CA LYS A 420 16.12 13.65 -21.32
C LYS A 420 16.26 15.16 -21.61
N GLY A 421 16.85 15.91 -20.64
CA GLY A 421 17.11 17.34 -20.80
C GLY A 421 18.11 17.66 -21.91
N GLU A 422 19.18 16.87 -22.07
CA GLU A 422 20.14 17.00 -23.16
C GLU A 422 19.51 16.71 -24.52
N ALA A 423 18.64 15.70 -24.60
CA ALA A 423 17.88 15.40 -25.80
C ALA A 423 16.91 16.53 -26.18
N GLU A 424 16.31 17.23 -25.22
CA GLU A 424 15.48 18.41 -25.46
C GLU A 424 16.31 19.61 -25.96
N LEU A 425 17.46 19.88 -25.35
CA LEU A 425 18.37 20.95 -25.78
C LEU A 425 18.95 20.72 -27.19
N THR A 426 19.12 19.45 -27.58
CA THR A 426 19.66 19.13 -28.92
C THR A 426 18.59 19.30 -30.02
N LYS A 427 17.30 19.28 -29.67
CA LYS A 427 16.17 19.45 -30.59
C LYS A 427 15.68 20.90 -30.71
N ALA A 428 16.03 21.76 -29.75
CA ALA A 428 15.71 23.18 -29.72
C ALA A 428 16.77 24.02 -30.46
#